data_3d4ad2944ba145eeb1643b87d87da0f4
#
_entry.id   3d4ad2944ba145eeb1643b87d87da0f4
#
_cell.length_a   1.000
_cell.length_b   1.000
_cell.length_c   1.000
_cell.angle_alpha   90.00
_cell.angle_beta   90.00
_cell.angle_gamma   90.00
#
_symmetry.space_group_name_H-M   'P 1'
#
loop_
_entity.id
_entity.type
_entity.pdbx_description
1 polymer ?
#
loop_
_entity_poly.entity_id
_entity_poly.type
_entity_poly.pdbx_seq_one_letter_code
_entity_poly.pdbx_strand_id
1 'polypeptide(L)'
;LVADKRVTVNGKVARASRLLVRGDAVEVTLPEDEPPRQIRPADIPLTVIFEDEHLAVIDKPAGLVVHPAPGHWDDTLVNALVARGTTLSGGAEGRPGIVHRLDRDTSGLMLVAKTDVAHRRLGQMLAARRIRRVYAALAWGHLDESPTRIEAPLGRHPTDRKRMAVLAEGRPARTDAW
;
A
#
# COMPACT_ATOMS: atom_id res chain seq x y z
N LEU A 1 12.10 -10.74 15.77
CA LEU A 1 11.94 -11.87 16.72
C LEU A 1 13.27 -12.52 17.08
N VAL A 2 14.15 -12.89 16.10
CA VAL A 2 15.46 -13.48 16.44
C VAL A 2 16.38 -12.45 17.11
N ALA A 3 16.41 -11.21 16.60
CA ALA A 3 17.17 -10.11 17.20
C ALA A 3 16.72 -9.80 18.63
N ASP A 4 15.43 -9.94 18.90
CA ASP A 4 14.81 -9.68 20.21
C ASP A 4 14.86 -10.90 21.15
N LYS A 5 15.63 -11.93 20.77
CA LYS A 5 15.78 -13.20 21.52
C LYS A 5 14.46 -13.95 21.78
N ARG A 6 13.44 -13.74 20.94
CA ARG A 6 12.11 -14.37 21.03
C ARG A 6 12.01 -15.70 20.30
N VAL A 7 13.11 -16.24 19.78
CA VAL A 7 13.18 -17.53 19.11
C VAL A 7 14.19 -18.40 19.83
N THR A 8 13.76 -19.57 20.23
CA THR A 8 14.65 -20.60 20.79
C THR A 8 14.68 -21.83 19.88
N VAL A 9 15.79 -22.53 19.89
CA VAL A 9 15.96 -23.83 19.24
C VAL A 9 16.50 -24.80 20.28
N ASN A 10 15.75 -25.85 20.56
CA ASN A 10 16.05 -26.81 21.63
C ASN A 10 16.28 -26.11 22.99
N GLY A 11 15.41 -25.13 23.33
CA GLY A 11 15.47 -24.35 24.56
C GLY A 11 16.59 -23.31 24.64
N LYS A 12 17.40 -23.11 23.56
CA LYS A 12 18.47 -22.11 23.54
C LYS A 12 18.12 -20.98 22.55
N VAL A 13 18.40 -19.72 22.94
CA VAL A 13 18.18 -18.56 22.07
C VAL A 13 18.87 -18.75 20.71
N ALA A 14 18.10 -18.64 19.65
CA ALA A 14 18.58 -18.82 18.29
C ALA A 14 19.34 -17.59 17.79
N ARG A 15 20.36 -17.82 16.96
CA ARG A 15 21.01 -16.78 16.15
C ARG A 15 20.47 -16.85 14.73
N ALA A 16 20.40 -15.72 14.04
CA ALA A 16 19.89 -15.65 12.67
C ALA A 16 20.67 -16.55 11.67
N SER A 17 21.93 -16.81 11.96
CA SER A 17 22.81 -17.68 11.15
C SER A 17 22.69 -19.17 11.49
N ARG A 18 21.87 -19.56 12.50
CA ARG A 18 21.73 -20.97 12.87
C ARG A 18 20.99 -21.73 11.77
N LEU A 19 21.64 -22.78 11.24
CA LEU A 19 21.00 -23.75 10.38
C LEU A 19 20.19 -24.73 11.23
N LEU A 20 18.95 -24.96 10.84
CA LEU A 20 18.07 -25.94 11.46
C LEU A 20 18.30 -27.32 10.86
N VAL A 21 18.21 -28.34 11.69
CA VAL A 21 18.25 -29.74 11.26
C VAL A 21 16.93 -30.43 11.59
N ARG A 22 16.64 -31.52 10.91
CA ARG A 22 15.43 -32.31 11.17
C ARG A 22 15.44 -32.81 12.62
N GLY A 23 14.36 -32.49 13.35
CA GLY A 23 14.20 -32.84 14.76
C GLY A 23 14.48 -31.67 15.72
N ASP A 24 14.97 -30.51 15.24
CA ASP A 24 15.07 -29.32 16.09
C ASP A 24 13.67 -28.84 16.50
N ALA A 25 13.49 -28.61 17.79
CA ALA A 25 12.30 -27.96 18.35
C ALA A 25 12.51 -26.42 18.30
N VAL A 26 11.70 -25.75 17.51
CA VAL A 26 11.72 -24.27 17.39
C VAL A 26 10.54 -23.71 18.13
N GLU A 27 10.83 -22.89 19.14
CA GLU A 27 9.82 -22.15 19.89
C GLU A 27 9.92 -20.66 19.55
N VAL A 28 8.78 -20.03 19.31
CA VAL A 28 8.68 -18.59 18.99
C VAL A 28 7.73 -17.93 19.99
N THR A 29 8.26 -17.02 20.79
CA THR A 29 7.43 -16.16 21.62
C THR A 29 7.01 -14.96 20.78
N LEU A 30 5.73 -14.93 20.38
CA LEU A 30 5.18 -13.76 19.72
C LEU A 30 5.10 -12.59 20.71
N PRO A 31 5.37 -11.34 20.29
CA PRO A 31 4.99 -10.19 21.10
C PRO A 31 3.50 -10.27 21.40
N GLU A 32 3.09 -9.81 22.57
CA GLU A 32 1.69 -9.51 22.79
C GLU A 32 1.23 -8.59 21.64
N ASP A 33 0.09 -8.89 21.03
CA ASP A 33 -0.47 -8.05 19.97
C ASP A 33 -0.65 -6.65 20.57
N GLU A 34 0.16 -5.69 20.11
CA GLU A 34 -0.15 -4.29 20.40
C GLU A 34 -1.56 -4.04 19.86
N PRO A 35 -2.47 -3.47 20.67
CA PRO A 35 -3.79 -3.14 20.18
C PRO A 35 -3.64 -2.33 18.89
N PRO A 36 -4.50 -2.57 17.89
CA PRO A 36 -4.39 -1.88 16.61
C PRO A 36 -4.29 -0.38 16.87
N ARG A 37 -3.23 0.23 16.36
CA ARG A 37 -2.99 1.67 16.56
C ARG A 37 -4.19 2.43 16.02
N GLN A 38 -4.84 3.17 16.91
CA GLN A 38 -5.93 4.05 16.51
C GLN A 38 -5.41 5.10 15.54
N ILE A 39 -6.12 5.29 14.43
CA ILE A 39 -5.82 6.34 13.48
C ILE A 39 -6.20 7.67 14.13
N ARG A 40 -5.21 8.52 14.36
CA ARG A 40 -5.41 9.83 14.95
C ARG A 40 -5.83 10.83 13.88
N PRO A 41 -6.79 11.73 14.17
CA PRO A 41 -7.10 12.85 13.28
C PRO A 41 -5.87 13.75 13.11
N ALA A 42 -5.66 14.24 11.87
CA ALA A 42 -4.63 15.23 11.59
C ALA A 42 -5.20 16.31 10.66
N ASP A 43 -5.02 17.58 11.02
CA ASP A 43 -5.49 18.71 10.23
C ASP A 43 -4.54 18.94 9.03
N ILE A 44 -4.76 18.17 7.98
CA ILE A 44 -4.02 18.24 6.72
C ILE A 44 -5.01 18.71 5.64
N PRO A 45 -4.74 19.80 4.93
CA PRO A 45 -5.61 20.30 3.87
C PRO A 45 -5.81 19.26 2.76
N LEU A 46 -7.07 18.97 2.42
CA LEU A 46 -7.45 18.07 1.33
C LEU A 46 -8.37 18.76 0.35
N THR A 47 -8.10 18.60 -0.93
CA THR A 47 -9.00 18.99 -2.00
C THR A 47 -9.93 17.84 -2.32
N VAL A 48 -11.22 18.00 -2.01
CA VAL A 48 -12.27 17.04 -2.36
C VAL A 48 -12.89 17.47 -3.67
N ILE A 49 -12.76 16.65 -4.70
CA ILE A 49 -13.31 16.93 -6.05
C ILE A 49 -14.77 16.53 -6.14
N PHE A 50 -15.12 15.42 -5.48
CA PHE A 50 -16.49 14.89 -5.44
C PHE A 50 -16.69 14.12 -4.14
N GLU A 51 -17.89 14.19 -3.59
CA GLU A 51 -18.27 13.37 -2.43
C GLU A 51 -19.78 13.13 -2.42
N ASP A 52 -20.16 11.86 -2.18
CA ASP A 52 -21.53 11.45 -1.93
C ASP A 52 -21.62 10.60 -0.65
N GLU A 53 -22.72 9.87 -0.44
CA GLU A 53 -22.90 8.96 0.69
C GLU A 53 -22.04 7.70 0.61
N HIS A 54 -21.53 7.34 -0.57
CA HIS A 54 -20.85 6.07 -0.83
C HIS A 54 -19.36 6.20 -1.02
N LEU A 55 -18.90 7.27 -1.64
CA LEU A 55 -17.49 7.48 -1.96
C LEU A 55 -17.09 8.95 -1.95
N ALA A 56 -15.80 9.19 -1.87
CA ALA A 56 -15.20 10.50 -2.14
C ALA A 56 -14.09 10.37 -3.19
N VAL A 57 -13.90 11.43 -3.96
CA VAL A 57 -12.78 11.62 -4.90
C VAL A 57 -11.90 12.73 -4.36
N ILE A 58 -10.67 12.40 -4.04
CA ILE A 58 -9.69 13.32 -3.45
C ILE A 58 -8.60 13.62 -4.48
N ASP A 59 -8.25 14.89 -4.64
CA ASP A 59 -7.01 15.26 -5.31
C ASP A 59 -5.87 15.21 -4.28
N LYS A 60 -5.12 14.12 -4.29
CA LYS A 60 -4.01 13.93 -3.35
C LYS A 60 -2.83 14.81 -3.74
N PRO A 61 -2.32 15.67 -2.86
CA PRO A 61 -1.09 16.41 -3.14
C PRO A 61 0.13 15.47 -3.20
N ALA A 62 1.17 15.88 -3.91
CA ALA A 62 2.49 15.25 -3.81
C ALA A 62 3.05 15.44 -2.39
N GLY A 63 3.88 14.49 -1.93
CA GLY A 63 4.47 14.48 -0.59
C GLY A 63 3.60 13.79 0.48
N LEU A 64 2.29 13.62 0.25
CA LEU A 64 1.37 13.01 1.21
C LEU A 64 1.35 11.48 1.08
N VAL A 65 1.62 10.78 2.18
CA VAL A 65 1.47 9.33 2.30
C VAL A 65 -0.02 8.96 2.42
N VAL A 66 -0.44 7.85 1.80
CA VAL A 66 -1.87 7.50 1.75
C VAL A 66 -2.39 6.95 3.07
N HIS A 67 -1.68 6.04 3.73
CA HIS A 67 -2.13 5.37 4.95
C HIS A 67 -0.96 5.16 5.92
N PRO A 68 -1.23 5.00 7.22
CA PRO A 68 -0.20 4.82 8.22
C PRO A 68 0.78 3.70 7.88
N ALA A 69 2.06 3.98 8.03
CA ALA A 69 3.17 3.07 7.75
C ALA A 69 4.38 3.46 8.62
N PRO A 70 5.41 2.61 8.77
CA PRO A 70 6.62 2.97 9.49
C PRO A 70 7.22 4.29 9.02
N GLY A 71 7.36 5.25 9.94
CA GLY A 71 7.82 6.62 9.68
C GLY A 71 6.70 7.64 9.40
N HIS A 72 5.46 7.20 9.18
CA HIS A 72 4.31 8.05 8.88
C HIS A 72 3.07 7.49 9.57
N TRP A 73 2.81 7.89 10.82
CA TRP A 73 1.69 7.35 11.60
C TRP A 73 0.50 8.31 11.71
N ASP A 74 0.78 9.60 11.77
CA ASP A 74 -0.21 10.63 12.06
C ASP A 74 -0.26 11.73 10.96
N ASP A 75 0.44 11.54 9.84
CA ASP A 75 0.65 12.51 8.76
C ASP A 75 0.19 11.98 7.39
N THR A 76 -0.86 11.15 7.35
CA THR A 76 -1.31 10.50 6.12
C THR A 76 -2.67 11.02 5.64
N LEU A 77 -3.02 10.70 4.39
CA LEU A 77 -4.34 10.99 3.83
C LEU A 77 -5.47 10.43 4.71
N VAL A 78 -5.30 9.22 5.25
CA VAL A 78 -6.30 8.61 6.14
C VAL A 78 -6.47 9.43 7.41
N ASN A 79 -5.39 9.95 8.02
CA ASN A 79 -5.48 10.82 9.20
C ASN A 79 -6.24 12.11 8.88
N ALA A 80 -6.00 12.70 7.70
CA ALA A 80 -6.71 13.90 7.24
C ALA A 80 -8.22 13.64 7.00
N LEU A 81 -8.56 12.48 6.40
CA LEU A 81 -9.96 12.08 6.18
C LEU A 81 -10.70 11.88 7.50
N VAL A 82 -10.04 11.29 8.49
CA VAL A 82 -10.60 11.13 9.86
C VAL A 82 -10.80 12.49 10.52
N ALA A 83 -9.84 13.41 10.41
CA ALA A 83 -9.97 14.77 10.96
C ALA A 83 -11.13 15.54 10.34
N ARG A 84 -11.38 15.33 9.04
CA ARG A 84 -12.51 15.93 8.31
C ARG A 84 -13.87 15.33 8.74
N GLY A 85 -13.88 14.26 9.54
CA GLY A 85 -15.12 13.55 9.90
C GLY A 85 -15.70 12.71 8.77
N THR A 86 -14.90 12.39 7.73
CA THR A 86 -15.32 11.54 6.64
C THR A 86 -15.59 10.12 7.17
N THR A 87 -16.81 9.63 7.00
CA THR A 87 -17.11 8.23 7.27
C THR A 87 -16.30 7.37 6.28
N LEU A 88 -15.60 6.38 6.77
CA LEU A 88 -14.76 5.50 5.96
C LEU A 88 -15.24 4.05 6.12
N SER A 89 -15.23 3.27 5.03
CA SER A 89 -15.47 1.83 5.10
C SER A 89 -14.38 1.14 5.93
N GLY A 90 -14.69 -0.03 6.53
CA GLY A 90 -13.75 -0.76 7.38
C GLY A 90 -12.42 -1.07 6.72
N GLY A 91 -12.44 -1.51 5.46
CA GLY A 91 -11.22 -1.80 4.71
C GLY A 91 -10.31 -2.85 5.37
N ALA A 92 -9.07 -2.92 4.94
CA ALA A 92 -8.02 -3.66 5.63
C ALA A 92 -7.52 -2.86 6.85
N GLU A 93 -6.98 -3.56 7.84
CA GLU A 93 -6.43 -2.96 9.06
C GLU A 93 -5.49 -1.80 8.74
N GLY A 94 -5.71 -0.64 9.38
CA GLY A 94 -4.97 0.60 9.16
C GLY A 94 -5.22 1.28 7.80
N ARG A 95 -6.18 0.80 7.00
CA ARG A 95 -6.47 1.34 5.66
C ARG A 95 -7.95 1.57 5.40
N PRO A 96 -8.70 2.17 6.33
CA PRO A 96 -10.12 2.39 6.13
C PRO A 96 -10.36 3.25 4.89
N GLY A 97 -11.35 2.85 4.07
CA GLY A 97 -11.73 3.55 2.86
C GLY A 97 -10.78 3.40 1.66
N ILE A 98 -9.58 2.85 1.83
CA ILE A 98 -8.54 2.84 0.79
C ILE A 98 -8.69 1.62 -0.12
N VAL A 99 -9.13 1.85 -1.34
CA VAL A 99 -9.32 0.82 -2.39
C VAL A 99 -8.13 0.74 -3.37
N HIS A 100 -7.36 1.81 -3.51
CA HIS A 100 -6.10 1.89 -4.26
C HIS A 100 -5.19 2.96 -3.67
N ARG A 101 -3.99 3.06 -4.16
CA ARG A 101 -3.05 4.07 -3.67
C ARG A 101 -2.25 4.72 -4.78
N LEU A 102 -1.79 5.93 -4.52
CA LEU A 102 -0.70 6.60 -5.22
C LEU A 102 0.56 6.56 -4.32
N ASP A 103 1.72 6.68 -4.90
CA ASP A 103 2.95 6.84 -4.14
C ASP A 103 2.99 8.21 -3.47
N ARG A 104 3.85 8.36 -2.46
CA ARG A 104 3.94 9.61 -1.68
C ARG A 104 4.06 10.84 -2.57
N ASP A 105 4.99 10.81 -3.51
CA ASP A 105 5.34 11.98 -4.34
C ASP A 105 4.51 12.06 -5.64
N THR A 106 3.58 11.13 -5.85
CA THR A 106 2.61 11.18 -6.94
C THR A 106 1.36 11.95 -6.48
N SER A 107 0.99 12.99 -7.23
CA SER A 107 -0.27 13.72 -7.05
C SER A 107 -1.38 13.16 -7.92
N GLY A 108 -2.64 13.52 -7.62
CA GLY A 108 -3.79 13.26 -8.47
C GLY A 108 -4.92 12.50 -7.79
N LEU A 109 -5.91 12.09 -8.59
CA LEU A 109 -7.19 11.61 -8.11
C LEU A 109 -7.10 10.25 -7.42
N MET A 110 -7.70 10.18 -6.24
CA MET A 110 -7.88 8.96 -5.48
C MET A 110 -9.35 8.74 -5.13
N LEU A 111 -9.80 7.49 -5.27
CA LEU A 111 -11.10 7.04 -4.82
C LEU A 111 -11.01 6.55 -3.37
N VAL A 112 -11.91 7.04 -2.54
CA VAL A 112 -12.05 6.66 -1.14
C VAL A 112 -13.46 6.11 -0.93
N ALA A 113 -13.56 4.91 -0.38
CA ALA A 113 -14.85 4.28 -0.10
C ALA A 113 -15.36 4.71 1.28
N LYS A 114 -16.61 5.18 1.35
CA LYS A 114 -17.28 5.57 2.59
C LYS A 114 -18.10 4.43 3.19
N THR A 115 -18.52 3.47 2.35
CA THR A 115 -19.29 2.30 2.76
C THR A 115 -18.61 1.01 2.34
N ASP A 116 -18.85 -0.10 3.05
CA ASP A 116 -18.29 -1.41 2.72
C ASP A 116 -18.81 -1.94 1.36
N VAL A 117 -20.01 -1.55 0.97
CA VAL A 117 -20.57 -1.89 -0.35
C VAL A 117 -19.75 -1.20 -1.44
N ALA A 118 -19.51 0.10 -1.32
CA ALA A 118 -18.67 0.84 -2.25
C ALA A 118 -17.24 0.28 -2.27
N HIS A 119 -16.68 -0.05 -1.11
CA HIS A 119 -15.33 -0.63 -1.02
C HIS A 119 -15.20 -1.90 -1.85
N ARG A 120 -16.12 -2.85 -1.64
CA ARG A 120 -16.13 -4.11 -2.40
C ARG A 120 -16.32 -3.88 -3.90
N ARG A 121 -17.26 -3.02 -4.30
CA ARG A 121 -17.52 -2.71 -5.72
C ARG A 121 -16.35 -2.03 -6.40
N LEU A 122 -15.76 -1.02 -5.77
CA LEU A 122 -14.58 -0.33 -6.30
C LEU A 122 -13.38 -1.28 -6.40
N GLY A 123 -13.16 -2.14 -5.39
CA GLY A 123 -12.13 -3.17 -5.42
C GLY A 123 -12.32 -4.14 -6.60
N GLN A 124 -13.54 -4.62 -6.84
CA GLN A 124 -13.85 -5.48 -7.99
C GLN A 124 -13.63 -4.77 -9.34
N MET A 125 -14.05 -3.50 -9.46
CA MET A 125 -13.86 -2.70 -10.66
C MET A 125 -12.36 -2.46 -10.96
N LEU A 126 -11.56 -2.21 -9.92
CA LEU A 126 -10.11 -2.06 -10.06
C LEU A 126 -9.44 -3.37 -10.48
N ALA A 127 -9.82 -4.49 -9.85
CA ALA A 127 -9.31 -5.82 -10.20
C ALA A 127 -9.67 -6.21 -11.63
N ALA A 128 -10.91 -5.91 -12.07
CA ALA A 128 -11.39 -6.13 -13.43
C ALA A 128 -10.89 -5.09 -14.45
N ARG A 129 -10.03 -4.14 -14.03
CA ARG A 129 -9.53 -3.03 -14.88
C ARG A 129 -10.64 -2.17 -15.52
N ARG A 130 -11.80 -2.09 -14.89
CA ARG A 130 -12.93 -1.25 -15.34
C ARG A 130 -12.78 0.23 -14.95
N ILE A 131 -11.87 0.54 -14.04
CA ILE A 131 -11.47 1.91 -13.72
C ILE A 131 -10.21 2.22 -14.52
N ARG A 132 -10.32 3.13 -15.47
CA ARG A 132 -9.20 3.59 -16.29
C ARG A 132 -8.31 4.49 -15.45
N ARG A 133 -7.03 4.18 -15.41
CA ARG A 133 -6.00 4.99 -14.73
C ARG A 133 -5.09 5.60 -15.77
N VAL A 134 -5.05 6.92 -15.80
CA VAL A 134 -4.21 7.71 -16.71
C VAL A 134 -3.29 8.57 -15.88
N TYR A 135 -2.03 8.63 -16.24
CA TYR A 135 -1.00 9.39 -15.57
C TYR A 135 -0.29 10.30 -16.57
N ALA A 136 0.02 11.51 -16.15
CA ALA A 136 1.03 12.33 -16.83
C ALA A 136 2.37 12.10 -16.11
N ALA A 137 3.42 11.83 -16.87
CA ALA A 137 4.76 11.61 -16.33
C ALA A 137 5.81 12.28 -17.21
N LEU A 138 6.83 12.82 -16.58
CA LEU A 138 8.03 13.29 -17.26
C LEU A 138 9.09 12.19 -17.18
N ALA A 139 9.58 11.74 -18.33
CA ALA A 139 10.58 10.68 -18.43
C ALA A 139 11.79 11.16 -19.23
N TRP A 140 12.94 10.54 -18.99
CA TRP A 140 14.14 10.76 -19.80
C TRP A 140 14.06 9.98 -21.11
N GLY A 141 14.51 10.61 -22.20
CA GLY A 141 14.53 10.01 -23.53
C GLY A 141 13.25 10.25 -24.31
N HIS A 142 13.08 9.46 -25.35
CA HIS A 142 11.93 9.51 -26.25
C HIS A 142 11.27 8.16 -26.34
N LEU A 143 9.98 8.13 -26.65
CA LEU A 143 9.30 6.92 -27.07
C LEU A 143 9.52 6.73 -28.56
N ASP A 144 9.99 5.55 -28.96
CA ASP A 144 10.25 5.24 -30.38
C ASP A 144 8.93 5.18 -31.18
N GLU A 145 7.86 4.77 -30.50
CA GLU A 145 6.52 4.67 -31.06
C GLU A 145 5.47 5.26 -30.10
N SER A 146 4.36 5.76 -30.64
CA SER A 146 3.22 6.24 -29.85
C SER A 146 1.92 5.74 -30.47
N PRO A 147 1.16 4.86 -29.78
CA PRO A 147 1.41 4.38 -28.41
C PRO A 147 2.47 3.27 -28.33
N THR A 148 3.34 3.35 -27.36
CA THR A 148 4.24 2.26 -26.98
C THR A 148 3.58 1.37 -25.94
N ARG A 149 3.55 0.06 -26.19
CA ARG A 149 3.04 -0.92 -25.24
C ARG A 149 4.20 -1.60 -24.52
N ILE A 150 4.21 -1.50 -23.19
CA ILE A 150 5.19 -2.13 -22.32
C ILE A 150 4.47 -3.24 -21.54
N GLU A 151 4.83 -4.48 -21.81
CA GLU A 151 4.33 -5.66 -21.08
C GLU A 151 5.50 -6.39 -20.46
N ALA A 152 5.54 -6.43 -19.12
CA ALA A 152 6.58 -7.14 -18.40
C ALA A 152 6.09 -7.57 -17.02
N PRO A 153 6.44 -8.78 -16.55
CA PRO A 153 6.08 -9.20 -15.20
C PRO A 153 6.95 -8.45 -14.18
N LEU A 154 6.30 -7.86 -13.17
CA LEU A 154 6.96 -7.06 -12.14
C LEU A 154 6.93 -7.75 -10.77
N GLY A 155 8.06 -7.74 -10.09
CA GLY A 155 8.21 -8.23 -8.73
C GLY A 155 9.15 -7.38 -7.90
N ARG A 156 9.29 -7.71 -6.61
CA ARG A 156 10.27 -7.06 -5.74
C ARG A 156 11.68 -7.45 -6.14
N HIS A 157 12.55 -6.47 -6.29
CA HIS A 157 13.97 -6.75 -6.62
C HIS A 157 14.56 -7.74 -5.60
N PRO A 158 15.31 -8.79 -6.04
CA PRO A 158 15.72 -9.88 -5.17
C PRO A 158 16.66 -9.45 -4.03
N THR A 159 17.51 -8.46 -4.27
CA THR A 159 18.48 -7.97 -3.27
C THR A 159 18.06 -6.62 -2.67
N ASP A 160 17.59 -5.67 -3.47
CA ASP A 160 17.10 -4.37 -3.00
C ASP A 160 15.57 -4.37 -2.93
N ARG A 161 15.03 -4.81 -1.80
CA ARG A 161 13.57 -4.95 -1.57
C ARG A 161 12.79 -3.63 -1.63
N LYS A 162 13.46 -2.48 -1.68
CA LYS A 162 12.82 -1.17 -1.86
C LYS A 162 12.43 -0.92 -3.32
N ARG A 163 13.07 -1.61 -4.27
CA ARG A 163 12.85 -1.46 -5.71
C ARG A 163 11.93 -2.55 -6.28
N MET A 164 11.33 -2.24 -7.42
CA MET A 164 10.67 -3.21 -8.29
C MET A 164 11.62 -3.58 -9.43
N ALA A 165 11.48 -4.78 -9.96
CA ALA A 165 12.24 -5.27 -11.09
C ALA A 165 11.35 -6.11 -12.01
N VAL A 166 11.77 -6.24 -13.27
CA VAL A 166 11.19 -7.22 -14.19
C VAL A 166 11.74 -8.59 -13.81
N LEU A 167 10.84 -9.51 -13.46
CA LEU A 167 11.18 -10.87 -13.01
C LEU A 167 10.24 -11.86 -13.69
N ALA A 168 10.76 -12.99 -14.16
CA ALA A 168 9.97 -14.03 -14.84
C ALA A 168 8.77 -14.50 -13.99
N GLU A 169 8.95 -14.61 -12.67
CA GLU A 169 7.92 -15.00 -11.71
C GLU A 169 7.12 -13.82 -11.16
N GLY A 170 7.29 -12.62 -11.72
CA GLY A 170 6.60 -11.41 -11.32
C GLY A 170 5.11 -11.44 -11.69
N ARG A 171 4.35 -10.50 -11.18
CA ARG A 171 2.95 -10.32 -11.59
C ARG A 171 2.89 -9.66 -12.96
N PRO A 172 2.08 -10.17 -13.90
CA PRO A 172 1.88 -9.55 -15.20
C PRO A 172 1.47 -8.08 -15.04
N ALA A 173 2.21 -7.20 -15.69
CA ALA A 173 1.93 -5.77 -15.73
C ALA A 173 1.97 -5.26 -17.17
N ARG A 174 1.12 -4.28 -17.45
CA ARG A 174 1.03 -3.62 -18.75
C ARG A 174 0.85 -2.12 -18.56
N THR A 175 1.60 -1.36 -19.34
CA THR A 175 1.47 0.10 -19.47
C THR A 175 1.44 0.44 -20.96
N ASP A 176 0.45 1.21 -21.37
CA ASP A 176 0.43 1.85 -22.68
C ASP A 176 0.84 3.32 -22.46
N ALA A 177 1.85 3.81 -23.17
CA ALA A 177 2.38 5.17 -23.07
C ALA A 177 2.24 5.89 -24.45
N TRP A 178 1.89 7.17 -24.45
CA TRP A 178 1.76 7.99 -25.65
C TRP A 178 2.17 9.45 -25.40
#